data_bc4c1a949f833b04a3b563fa4f38d797
#
_entry.id   bc4c1a949f833b04a3b563fa4f38d797
#
_cell.length_a   1.000
_cell.length_b   1.000
_cell.length_c   1.000
_cell.angle_alpha   90.00
_cell.angle_beta   90.00
_cell.angle_gamma   90.00
#
_symmetry.space_group_name_H-M   'P 1'
#
loop_
_entity.id
_entity.type
_entity.pdbx_description
1 polymer ?
#
loop_
_entity_poly.entity_id
_entity_poly.type
_entity_poly.pdbx_seq_one_letter_code
_entity_poly.pdbx_strand_id
1 'polypeptide(L)'
;IAASIEAAKLNGQVICIQGRSEIDGGMLHAKGISFHLVFMLIPLLHGTLEPSHLQILMTVGKHVDDKKIKPLIDAQRFTFDQIADAHAYAESGEQVGKVLVVHPDFV
;
A
#
# COMPACT_ATOMS: atom_id res chain seq x y z
N ILE A 1 3.26 -10.34 9.48
CA ILE A 1 4.23 -11.21 8.76
C ILE A 1 4.01 -12.66 9.10
N ALA A 2 3.93 -13.04 10.40
CA ALA A 2 3.74 -14.44 10.81
C ALA A 2 2.52 -15.08 10.12
N ALA A 3 1.35 -14.46 10.18
CA ALA A 3 0.14 -14.96 9.52
C ALA A 3 0.31 -15.13 7.99
N SER A 4 1.09 -14.26 7.34
CA SER A 4 1.39 -14.39 5.92
C SER A 4 2.29 -15.60 5.63
N ILE A 5 3.26 -15.88 6.50
CA ILE A 5 4.12 -17.05 6.41
C ILE A 5 3.30 -18.32 6.65
N GLU A 6 2.39 -18.31 7.63
CA GLU A 6 1.50 -19.44 7.90
C GLU A 6 0.58 -19.76 6.71
N ALA A 7 0.01 -18.72 6.09
CA ALA A 7 -0.88 -18.88 4.94
C ALA A 7 -0.16 -19.31 3.65
N ALA A 8 1.14 -19.05 3.55
CA ALA A 8 1.92 -19.42 2.35
C ALA A 8 2.08 -20.94 2.26
N LYS A 9 2.03 -21.47 1.03
CA LYS A 9 2.34 -22.89 0.77
C LYS A 9 3.82 -23.18 1.00
N LEU A 10 4.17 -24.47 1.12
CA LEU A 10 5.57 -24.92 1.13
C LEU A 10 6.30 -24.43 -0.13
N ASN A 11 7.55 -24.00 0.04
CA ASN A 11 8.38 -23.40 -1.00
C ASN A 11 7.71 -22.18 -1.68
N GLY A 12 6.82 -21.48 -0.95
CA GLY A 12 6.13 -20.31 -1.43
C GLY A 12 6.96 -19.04 -1.28
N GLN A 13 6.33 -17.90 -1.61
CA GLN A 13 6.94 -16.57 -1.48
C GLN A 13 6.06 -15.68 -0.64
N VAL A 14 6.67 -14.87 0.21
CA VAL A 14 6.02 -13.80 0.98
C VAL A 14 6.72 -12.49 0.64
N ILE A 15 5.95 -11.51 0.19
CA ILE A 15 6.44 -10.17 -0.15
C ILE A 15 5.88 -9.20 0.87
N CYS A 16 6.75 -8.41 1.51
CA CYS A 16 6.37 -7.42 2.50
C CYS A 16 6.86 -6.03 2.08
N ILE A 17 5.97 -5.05 2.17
CA ILE A 17 6.29 -3.64 1.91
C ILE A 17 6.61 -2.86 3.19
N GLN A 18 6.54 -3.53 4.35
CA GLN A 18 6.77 -2.93 5.66
C GLN A 18 7.97 -3.61 6.35
N GLY A 19 9.07 -2.88 6.49
CA GLY A 19 10.34 -3.42 6.97
C GLY A 19 10.56 -3.40 8.49
N ARG A 20 9.64 -2.81 9.27
CA ARG A 20 9.79 -2.66 10.73
C ARG A 20 9.07 -3.78 11.49
N SER A 21 9.47 -5.01 11.27
CA SER A 21 8.86 -6.15 11.93
C SER A 21 9.92 -7.22 12.19
N GLU A 22 9.82 -7.89 13.32
CA GLU A 22 10.61 -9.09 13.56
C GLU A 22 10.14 -10.22 12.66
N ILE A 23 11.11 -10.96 12.14
CA ILE A 23 10.86 -12.09 11.26
C ILE A 23 11.46 -13.34 11.89
N ASP A 24 10.61 -14.33 12.16
CA ASP A 24 11.08 -15.63 12.63
C ASP A 24 11.66 -16.42 11.46
N GLY A 25 12.99 -16.49 11.43
CA GLY A 25 13.71 -17.30 10.44
C GLY A 25 13.39 -18.79 10.52
N GLY A 26 13.01 -19.30 11.69
CA GLY A 26 12.60 -20.70 11.88
C GLY A 26 11.31 -21.01 11.13
N MET A 27 10.33 -20.12 11.16
CA MET A 27 9.09 -20.27 10.39
C MET A 27 9.37 -20.28 8.88
N LEU A 28 10.24 -19.39 8.40
CA LEU A 28 10.63 -19.34 7.00
C LEU A 28 11.33 -20.63 6.58
N HIS A 29 12.27 -21.11 7.39
CA HIS A 29 13.04 -22.34 7.13
C HIS A 29 12.14 -23.57 7.09
N ALA A 30 11.23 -23.71 8.06
CA ALA A 30 10.35 -24.87 8.17
C ALA A 30 9.44 -25.07 6.94
N LYS A 31 9.15 -24.01 6.21
CA LYS A 31 8.30 -24.06 5.01
C LYS A 31 9.04 -23.77 3.71
N GLY A 32 10.36 -23.50 3.77
CA GLY A 32 11.16 -23.14 2.60
C GLY A 32 10.71 -21.84 1.94
N ILE A 33 10.28 -20.85 2.73
CA ILE A 33 9.72 -19.60 2.22
C ILE A 33 10.82 -18.66 1.73
N SER A 34 10.67 -18.16 0.50
CA SER A 34 11.39 -17.00 0.02
C SER A 34 10.73 -15.73 0.53
N PHE A 35 11.46 -14.92 1.30
CA PHE A 35 10.94 -13.68 1.87
C PHE A 35 11.56 -12.47 1.18
N HIS A 36 10.72 -11.55 0.69
CA HIS A 36 11.14 -10.35 -0.02
C HIS A 36 10.65 -9.11 0.70
N LEU A 37 11.57 -8.20 1.01
CA LEU A 37 11.24 -6.84 1.46
C LEU A 37 11.29 -5.91 0.25
N VAL A 38 10.23 -5.16 0.05
CA VAL A 38 10.14 -4.15 -1.02
C VAL A 38 10.09 -2.77 -0.38
N PHE A 39 11.10 -1.97 -0.65
CA PHE A 39 11.15 -0.57 -0.25
C PHE A 39 11.25 0.31 -1.51
N MET A 40 10.10 0.76 -1.98
CA MET A 40 9.97 1.50 -3.23
C MET A 40 10.73 2.84 -3.28
N LEU A 41 11.10 3.39 -2.12
CA LEU A 41 11.78 4.67 -2.03
C LEU A 41 13.31 4.58 -2.21
N ILE A 42 13.89 3.38 -2.27
CA ILE A 42 15.35 3.20 -2.40
C ILE A 42 15.93 4.04 -3.56
N PRO A 43 15.38 4.00 -4.78
CA PRO A 43 15.94 4.78 -5.88
C PRO A 43 15.91 6.29 -5.61
N LEU A 44 14.85 6.77 -4.96
CA LEU A 44 14.71 8.18 -4.58
C LEU A 44 15.76 8.58 -3.53
N LEU A 45 15.95 7.76 -2.50
CA LEU A 45 16.87 8.03 -1.39
C LEU A 45 18.34 7.98 -1.82
N HIS A 46 18.66 7.18 -2.83
CA HIS A 46 20.01 7.01 -3.34
C HIS A 46 20.30 7.79 -4.63
N GLY A 47 19.40 8.68 -5.03
CA GLY A 47 19.57 9.50 -6.23
C GLY A 47 19.61 8.71 -7.54
N THR A 48 19.13 7.49 -7.54
CA THR A 48 19.05 6.61 -8.71
C THR A 48 17.63 6.64 -9.29
N LEU A 49 17.04 7.84 -9.38
CA LEU A 49 15.70 8.04 -9.93
C LEU A 49 15.64 7.48 -11.34
N GLU A 50 15.17 6.26 -11.43
CA GLU A 50 14.80 5.68 -12.71
C GLU A 50 13.43 6.24 -13.16
N PRO A 51 13.22 6.42 -14.48
CA PRO A 51 11.92 6.84 -15.02
C PRO A 51 10.78 5.88 -14.66
N SER A 52 11.10 4.71 -14.11
CA SER A 52 10.17 3.62 -13.79
C SER A 52 9.00 4.03 -12.90
N HIS A 53 9.22 4.83 -11.84
CA HIS A 53 8.14 5.25 -10.95
C HIS A 53 7.11 6.13 -11.64
N LEU A 54 7.56 7.09 -12.46
CA LEU A 54 6.67 7.92 -13.26
C LEU A 54 5.89 7.07 -14.27
N GLN A 55 6.56 6.15 -14.97
CA GLN A 55 5.92 5.26 -15.92
C GLN A 55 4.90 4.34 -15.28
N ILE A 56 5.19 3.82 -14.07
CA ILE A 56 4.24 3.02 -13.30
C ILE A 56 3.00 3.84 -12.96
N LEU A 57 3.16 5.06 -12.43
CA LEU A 57 2.05 5.93 -12.08
C LEU A 57 1.21 6.31 -13.31
N MET A 58 1.85 6.64 -14.42
CA MET A 58 1.14 6.93 -15.69
C MET A 58 0.35 5.71 -16.18
N THR A 59 0.94 4.51 -16.08
CA THR A 59 0.29 3.26 -16.48
C THR A 59 -0.91 2.95 -15.58
N VAL A 60 -0.76 3.12 -14.27
CA VAL A 60 -1.87 2.95 -13.31
C VAL A 60 -2.97 3.97 -13.61
N GLY A 61 -2.63 5.25 -13.81
CA GLY A 61 -3.60 6.29 -14.17
C GLY A 61 -4.39 5.90 -15.42
N LYS A 62 -3.72 5.47 -16.48
CA LYS A 62 -4.39 4.98 -17.69
C LYS A 62 -5.32 3.80 -17.42
N HIS A 63 -4.93 2.86 -16.56
CA HIS A 63 -5.81 1.74 -16.20
C HIS A 63 -7.04 2.17 -15.41
N VAL A 64 -6.94 3.23 -14.61
CA VAL A 64 -8.09 3.83 -13.93
C VAL A 64 -9.02 4.47 -14.95
N ASP A 65 -8.48 5.27 -15.89
CA ASP A 65 -9.25 5.92 -16.96
C ASP A 65 -9.94 4.90 -17.86
N ASP A 66 -9.25 3.83 -18.20
CA ASP A 66 -9.78 2.67 -18.96
C ASP A 66 -10.77 1.81 -18.15
N LYS A 67 -11.05 2.16 -16.89
CA LYS A 67 -11.90 1.40 -15.94
C LYS A 67 -11.44 -0.03 -15.65
N LYS A 68 -10.16 -0.34 -15.90
CA LYS A 68 -9.55 -1.64 -15.58
C LYS A 68 -9.19 -1.78 -14.09
N ILE A 69 -8.94 -0.64 -13.44
CA ILE A 69 -8.70 -0.53 -12.00
C ILE A 69 -9.70 0.47 -11.46
N LYS A 70 -10.39 0.09 -10.38
CA LYS A 70 -11.29 0.99 -9.66
C LYS A 70 -10.71 1.21 -8.25
N PRO A 71 -10.23 2.43 -7.93
CA PRO A 71 -9.83 2.75 -6.57
C PRO A 71 -10.99 2.56 -5.60
N LEU A 72 -10.74 1.86 -4.51
CA LEU A 72 -11.71 1.76 -3.44
C LEU A 72 -11.61 3.02 -2.57
N ILE A 73 -12.65 3.81 -2.62
CA ILE A 73 -12.72 5.10 -1.93
C ILE A 73 -13.90 5.04 -0.98
N ASP A 74 -13.67 5.45 0.26
CA ASP A 74 -14.71 5.52 1.29
C ASP A 74 -15.85 6.45 0.87
N ALA A 75 -17.06 6.17 1.34
CA ALA A 75 -18.22 7.00 1.04
C ALA A 75 -18.16 8.36 1.73
N GLN A 76 -17.51 8.44 2.90
CA GLN A 76 -17.38 9.68 3.65
C GLN A 76 -16.34 10.60 3.00
N ARG A 77 -16.69 11.87 2.89
CA ARG A 77 -15.85 12.92 2.34
C ARG A 77 -15.62 13.98 3.40
N PHE A 78 -14.42 14.55 3.38
CA PHE A 78 -14.04 15.65 4.28
C PHE A 78 -13.54 16.81 3.43
N THR A 79 -13.77 18.02 3.93
CA THR A 79 -13.18 19.24 3.38
C THR A 79 -11.87 19.59 4.09
N PHE A 80 -11.09 20.54 3.60
CA PHE A 80 -9.80 20.89 4.19
C PHE A 80 -9.90 21.42 5.63
N ASP A 81 -10.99 22.07 5.98
CA ASP A 81 -11.27 22.52 7.36
C ASP A 81 -11.58 21.36 8.32
N GLN A 82 -11.94 20.18 7.77
CA GLN A 82 -12.23 18.96 8.52
C GLN A 82 -11.04 17.97 8.51
N ILE A 83 -9.82 18.43 8.24
CA ILE A 83 -8.65 17.54 8.12
C ILE A 83 -8.40 16.72 9.39
N ALA A 84 -8.65 17.29 10.57
CA ALA A 84 -8.49 16.59 11.85
C ALA A 84 -9.49 15.43 11.98
N ASP A 85 -10.74 15.64 11.57
CA ASP A 85 -11.78 14.61 11.58
C ASP A 85 -11.47 13.50 10.56
N ALA A 86 -10.95 13.87 9.38
CA ALA A 86 -10.50 12.92 8.37
C ALA A 86 -9.39 12.00 8.89
N HIS A 87 -8.41 12.56 9.63
CA HIS A 87 -7.36 11.77 10.26
C HIS A 87 -7.91 10.85 11.35
N ALA A 88 -8.75 11.37 12.25
CA ALA A 88 -9.36 10.58 13.30
C ALA A 88 -10.19 9.42 12.72
N TYR A 89 -10.95 9.67 11.66
CA TYR A 89 -11.70 8.64 10.97
C TYR A 89 -10.79 7.59 10.30
N ALA A 90 -9.71 8.03 9.65
CA ALA A 90 -8.76 7.10 9.05
C ALA A 90 -8.02 6.23 10.08
N GLU A 91 -7.81 6.75 11.32
CA GLU A 91 -7.18 6.02 12.42
C GLU A 91 -8.15 5.08 13.15
N SER A 92 -9.45 5.33 13.09
CA SER A 92 -10.47 4.48 13.74
C SER A 92 -10.54 3.07 13.14
N GLY A 93 -10.12 2.90 11.87
CA GLY A 93 -10.24 1.65 11.14
C GLY A 93 -11.66 1.33 10.63
N GLU A 94 -12.59 2.27 10.74
CA GLU A 94 -13.99 2.10 10.30
C GLU A 94 -14.15 2.33 8.80
N GLN A 95 -13.18 3.00 8.17
CA GLN A 95 -13.24 3.33 6.75
C GLN A 95 -13.15 2.09 5.85
N VAL A 96 -13.82 2.16 4.72
CA VAL A 96 -13.75 1.14 3.66
C VAL A 96 -13.07 1.74 2.43
N GLY A 97 -11.76 1.54 2.33
CA GLY A 97 -10.95 2.10 1.26
C GLY A 97 -10.20 3.37 1.69
N LYS A 98 -10.01 4.30 0.78
CA LYS A 98 -9.25 5.53 1.01
C LYS A 98 -10.14 6.68 1.45
N VAL A 99 -9.82 7.29 2.59
CA VAL A 99 -10.44 8.53 3.04
C VAL A 99 -9.94 9.68 2.15
N LEU A 100 -10.87 10.50 1.66
CA LEU A 100 -10.56 11.66 0.83
C LEU A 100 -10.85 12.95 1.56
N VAL A 101 -9.91 13.88 1.46
CA VAL A 101 -10.11 15.30 1.73
C VAL A 101 -10.22 16.02 0.40
N VAL A 102 -11.31 16.71 0.15
CA VAL A 102 -11.62 17.33 -1.14
C VAL A 102 -11.74 18.84 -1.01
N HIS A 103 -11.35 19.55 -2.07
CA HIS A 103 -11.59 20.98 -2.15
C HIS A 103 -13.09 21.25 -2.38
N PRO A 104 -13.68 22.30 -1.78
CA PRO A 104 -15.12 22.58 -1.93
C PRO A 104 -15.62 22.67 -3.38
N ASP A 105 -14.76 23.11 -4.29
CA ASP A 105 -15.12 23.25 -5.72
C ASP A 105 -15.20 21.91 -6.46
N PHE A 106 -14.83 20.78 -5.82
CA PHE A 106 -14.79 19.44 -6.43
C PHE A 106 -15.72 18.43 -5.72
N VAL A 107 -16.69 18.93 -4.97
CA VAL A 107 -17.68 18.09 -4.26
C VAL A 107 -18.85 17.75 -5.17
#